data_6b7c9042ca34b9ae61739d1d9d75913a
#
_entry.id   6b7c9042ca34b9ae61739d1d9d75913a
#
_cell.length_a   1.000
_cell.length_b   1.000
_cell.length_c   1.000
_cell.angle_alpha   90.00
_cell.angle_beta   90.00
_cell.angle_gamma   90.00
#
_symmetry.space_group_name_H-M   'P 1'
#
loop_
_entity.id
_entity.type
_entity.pdbx_description
1 polymer ?
#
loop_
_entity_poly.entity_id
_entity_poly.type
_entity_poly.pdbx_seq_one_letter_code
_entity_poly.pdbx_strand_id
1 'polypeptide(L)'
;MLCKATEADLEQMVAFRRKTYGGTRQDALDWLCGIVGLDNILILARDPAPGAKPIPAAMIGAVPVECGHHHGVWLCCMATDPSLQGRGLMPKLLTTCLRAFSAKGCDFAVAAPQSTRAAKAFSQLNFQGRFPLRIIRKPIEHNLWARAEFDNLTVRKLIDTRMRYQPACIALPESSMNTMITRLYRRGMTIVSNQRGYGLYCQEKDELLFMELQADNDHSADILLQAAREHTGLT
;
A
#
# COMPACT_ATOMS: atom_id res chain seq x y z
N MET A 1 15.42 -18.03 13.92
CA MET A 1 16.00 -18.18 12.57
C MET A 1 15.36 -17.16 11.62
N LEU A 2 16.12 -16.53 10.72
CA LEU A 2 15.59 -15.66 9.67
C LEU A 2 15.41 -16.48 8.39
N CYS A 3 14.22 -16.42 7.77
CA CYS A 3 13.92 -17.13 6.53
C CYS A 3 12.96 -16.33 5.65
N LYS A 4 12.90 -16.69 4.37
CA LYS A 4 11.81 -16.25 3.49
C LYS A 4 10.55 -17.07 3.78
N ALA A 5 9.39 -16.46 3.58
CA ALA A 5 8.13 -17.17 3.66
C ALA A 5 7.97 -18.16 2.50
N THR A 6 7.28 -19.24 2.76
CA THR A 6 6.90 -20.26 1.79
C THR A 6 5.40 -20.52 1.87
N GLU A 7 4.84 -21.24 0.90
CA GLU A 7 3.43 -21.66 0.94
C GLU A 7 3.09 -22.47 2.20
N ALA A 8 4.04 -23.25 2.70
CA ALA A 8 3.85 -24.03 3.92
C ALA A 8 3.64 -23.15 5.18
N ASP A 9 4.09 -21.90 5.14
CA ASP A 9 3.96 -20.93 6.24
C ASP A 9 2.67 -20.10 6.15
N LEU A 10 1.94 -20.18 5.03
CA LEU A 10 0.86 -19.26 4.69
C LEU A 10 -0.24 -19.21 5.75
N GLU A 11 -0.74 -20.35 6.22
CA GLU A 11 -1.81 -20.37 7.22
C GLU A 11 -1.37 -19.75 8.56
N GLN A 12 -0.13 -19.98 8.95
CA GLN A 12 0.43 -19.36 10.16
C GLN A 12 0.59 -17.87 10.00
N MET A 13 1.04 -17.40 8.84
CA MET A 13 1.16 -15.97 8.54
C MET A 13 -0.20 -15.28 8.45
N VAL A 14 -1.20 -15.92 7.87
CA VAL A 14 -2.59 -15.44 7.86
C VAL A 14 -3.10 -15.26 9.29
N ALA A 15 -2.93 -16.27 10.14
CA ALA A 15 -3.32 -16.18 11.54
C ALA A 15 -2.57 -15.06 12.28
N PHE A 16 -1.27 -14.95 12.05
CA PHE A 16 -0.41 -13.93 12.66
C PHE A 16 -0.80 -12.52 12.20
N ARG A 17 -1.02 -12.33 10.89
CA ARG A 17 -1.46 -11.04 10.36
C ARG A 17 -2.83 -10.63 10.93
N ARG A 18 -3.80 -11.56 10.96
CA ARG A 18 -5.13 -11.29 11.54
C ARG A 18 -5.07 -10.91 13.01
N LYS A 19 -4.21 -11.58 13.79
CA LYS A 19 -3.98 -11.25 15.20
C LYS A 19 -3.42 -9.82 15.37
N THR A 20 -2.59 -9.37 14.45
CA THR A 20 -1.90 -8.08 14.56
C THR A 20 -2.72 -6.92 13.99
N TYR A 21 -3.37 -7.14 12.83
CA TYR A 21 -4.06 -6.09 12.08
C TYR A 21 -5.59 -6.24 12.06
N GLY A 22 -6.13 -7.33 12.57
CA GLY A 22 -7.54 -7.67 12.41
C GLY A 22 -7.89 -8.08 10.97
N GLY A 23 -9.20 -8.01 10.66
CA GLY A 23 -9.73 -8.30 9.32
C GLY A 23 -10.01 -9.78 9.07
N THR A 24 -10.51 -10.07 7.88
CA THR A 24 -10.90 -11.41 7.44
C THR A 24 -9.68 -12.24 6.98
N ARG A 25 -9.90 -13.55 6.76
CA ARG A 25 -8.90 -14.41 6.11
C ARG A 25 -8.58 -13.92 4.70
N GLN A 26 -9.59 -13.48 3.95
CA GLN A 26 -9.42 -12.95 2.60
C GLN A 26 -8.58 -11.67 2.58
N ASP A 27 -8.82 -10.74 3.53
CA ASP A 27 -7.96 -9.55 3.69
C ASP A 27 -6.50 -9.90 3.92
N ALA A 28 -6.25 -10.95 4.72
CA ALA A 28 -4.88 -11.40 4.97
C ALA A 28 -4.23 -12.00 3.71
N LEU A 29 -4.97 -12.80 2.95
CA LEU A 29 -4.50 -13.40 1.69
C LEU A 29 -4.24 -12.34 0.62
N ASP A 30 -5.16 -11.37 0.44
CA ASP A 30 -4.98 -10.25 -0.49
C ASP A 30 -3.67 -9.50 -0.20
N TRP A 31 -3.36 -9.29 1.08
CA TRP A 31 -2.11 -8.63 1.47
C TRP A 31 -0.88 -9.51 1.27
N LEU A 32 -0.90 -10.73 1.79
CA LEU A 32 0.30 -11.58 1.83
C LEU A 32 0.65 -12.15 0.45
N CYS A 33 -0.34 -12.63 -0.29
CA CYS A 33 -0.13 -13.26 -1.59
C CYS A 33 -0.26 -12.27 -2.75
N GLY A 34 -1.26 -11.37 -2.71
CA GLY A 34 -1.60 -10.53 -3.84
C GLY A 34 -0.84 -9.20 -3.87
N ILE A 35 -0.70 -8.50 -2.74
CA ILE A 35 -0.04 -7.19 -2.69
C ILE A 35 1.45 -7.33 -2.44
N VAL A 36 1.84 -8.11 -1.44
CA VAL A 36 3.25 -8.29 -1.06
C VAL A 36 3.92 -9.36 -1.92
N GLY A 37 3.27 -10.50 -2.08
CA GLY A 37 3.87 -11.71 -2.63
C GLY A 37 4.70 -12.46 -1.58
N LEU A 38 4.54 -13.77 -1.49
CA LEU A 38 5.21 -14.59 -0.46
C LEU A 38 6.73 -14.47 -0.51
N ASP A 39 7.30 -14.41 -1.71
CA ASP A 39 8.76 -14.27 -1.92
C ASP A 39 9.35 -12.98 -1.35
N ASN A 40 8.51 -11.97 -1.12
CA ASN A 40 8.89 -10.68 -0.55
C ASN A 40 8.65 -10.61 0.97
N ILE A 41 8.27 -11.72 1.61
CA ILE A 41 8.06 -11.76 3.06
C ILE A 41 9.25 -12.41 3.75
N LEU A 42 9.83 -11.68 4.71
CA LEU A 42 10.82 -12.19 5.63
C LEU A 42 10.19 -12.49 6.98
N ILE A 43 10.51 -13.65 7.54
CA ILE A 43 10.02 -14.11 8.83
C ILE A 43 11.21 -14.29 9.77
N LEU A 44 11.08 -13.77 10.98
CA LEU A 44 11.90 -14.16 12.11
C LEU A 44 11.11 -15.19 12.93
N ALA A 45 11.48 -16.46 12.78
CA ALA A 45 10.82 -17.55 13.48
C ALA A 45 11.47 -17.81 14.86
N ARG A 46 10.62 -18.21 15.83
CA ARG A 46 11.11 -18.82 17.06
C ARG A 46 11.68 -20.20 16.76
N ASP A 47 12.71 -20.58 17.48
CA ASP A 47 13.13 -21.98 17.49
C ASP A 47 12.01 -22.79 18.15
N PRO A 48 11.41 -23.74 17.44
CA PRO A 48 10.34 -24.55 17.99
C PRO A 48 10.91 -25.60 18.97
N ALA A 49 10.01 -26.20 19.75
CA ALA A 49 10.35 -27.46 20.43
C ALA A 49 10.81 -28.49 19.39
N PRO A 50 11.68 -29.44 19.75
CA PRO A 50 12.15 -30.48 18.84
C PRO A 50 10.99 -31.14 18.08
N GLY A 51 11.04 -31.13 16.74
CA GLY A 51 10.01 -31.72 15.87
C GLY A 51 8.81 -30.82 15.53
N ALA A 52 8.69 -29.61 16.10
CA ALA A 52 7.60 -28.69 15.77
C ALA A 52 8.02 -27.71 14.66
N LYS A 53 7.04 -27.23 13.86
CA LYS A 53 7.29 -26.21 12.83
C LYS A 53 7.66 -24.86 13.47
N PRO A 54 8.57 -24.08 12.83
CA PRO A 54 8.87 -22.73 13.27
C PRO A 54 7.62 -21.86 13.30
N ILE A 55 7.44 -21.09 14.37
CA ILE A 55 6.32 -20.16 14.52
C ILE A 55 6.82 -18.73 14.27
N PRO A 56 6.20 -17.95 13.39
CA PRO A 56 6.58 -16.57 13.16
C PRO A 56 6.56 -15.76 14.47
N ALA A 57 7.71 -15.21 14.85
CA ALA A 57 7.84 -14.27 15.96
C ALA A 57 7.72 -12.81 15.49
N ALA A 58 8.21 -12.53 14.29
CA ALA A 58 8.03 -11.28 13.60
C ALA A 58 8.05 -11.52 12.08
N MET A 59 7.36 -10.66 11.34
CA MET A 59 7.37 -10.67 9.87
C MET A 59 7.49 -9.25 9.31
N ILE A 60 8.01 -9.14 8.10
CA ILE A 60 8.08 -7.92 7.31
C ILE A 60 7.88 -8.25 5.84
N GLY A 61 6.99 -7.52 5.17
CA GLY A 61 6.89 -7.48 3.72
C GLY A 61 7.86 -6.44 3.17
N ALA A 62 8.58 -6.80 2.14
CA ALA A 62 9.60 -5.96 1.51
C ALA A 62 9.42 -6.02 -0.02
N VAL A 63 8.49 -5.21 -0.52
CA VAL A 63 8.08 -5.19 -1.94
C VAL A 63 9.04 -4.31 -2.73
N PRO A 64 9.68 -4.82 -3.80
CA PRO A 64 10.44 -3.98 -4.71
C PRO A 64 9.55 -2.90 -5.31
N VAL A 65 10.07 -1.67 -5.38
CA VAL A 65 9.37 -0.50 -5.93
C VAL A 65 10.34 0.36 -6.74
N GLU A 66 9.79 1.19 -7.60
CA GLU A 66 10.56 2.10 -8.43
C GLU A 66 10.10 3.54 -8.21
N CYS A 67 11.01 4.49 -8.35
CA CYS A 67 10.77 5.92 -8.35
C CYS A 67 11.67 6.58 -9.39
N GLY A 68 11.14 6.86 -10.57
CA GLY A 68 11.94 7.26 -11.73
C GLY A 68 12.97 6.20 -12.09
N HIS A 69 14.27 6.51 -11.99
CA HIS A 69 15.37 5.58 -12.25
C HIS A 69 15.90 4.89 -10.98
N HIS A 70 15.32 5.19 -9.82
CA HIS A 70 15.76 4.64 -8.54
C HIS A 70 14.99 3.37 -8.21
N HIS A 71 15.72 2.36 -7.74
CA HIS A 71 15.16 1.11 -7.25
C HIS A 71 15.10 1.14 -5.73
N GLY A 72 13.95 0.81 -5.19
CA GLY A 72 13.72 0.86 -3.75
C GLY A 72 12.96 -0.34 -3.21
N VAL A 73 12.65 -0.27 -1.93
CA VAL A 73 11.83 -1.28 -1.25
C VAL A 73 10.73 -0.61 -0.42
N TRP A 74 9.50 -1.05 -0.62
CA TRP A 74 8.39 -0.70 0.27
C TRP A 74 8.28 -1.70 1.39
N LEU A 75 8.47 -1.22 2.61
CA LEU A 75 8.37 -2.00 3.85
C LEU A 75 6.94 -1.94 4.39
N CYS A 76 6.28 -3.08 4.44
CA CYS A 76 4.88 -3.20 4.85
C CYS A 76 4.63 -4.49 5.63
N CYS A 77 3.39 -4.73 6.05
CA CYS A 77 3.01 -5.94 6.78
C CYS A 77 3.93 -6.28 7.98
N MET A 78 4.46 -5.25 8.63
CA MET A 78 5.35 -5.44 9.75
C MET A 78 4.58 -5.83 11.01
N ALA A 79 4.85 -7.01 11.52
CA ALA A 79 4.18 -7.52 12.70
C ALA A 79 5.15 -8.26 13.63
N THR A 80 4.95 -8.10 14.92
CA THR A 80 5.65 -8.87 15.97
C THR A 80 4.58 -9.49 16.87
N ASP A 81 4.75 -10.76 17.21
CA ASP A 81 3.85 -11.44 18.16
C ASP A 81 3.71 -10.58 19.42
N PRO A 82 2.46 -10.25 19.86
CA PRO A 82 2.23 -9.42 21.04
C PRO A 82 2.97 -9.91 22.29
N SER A 83 3.10 -11.22 22.48
CA SER A 83 3.82 -11.81 23.62
C SER A 83 5.33 -11.62 23.56
N LEU A 84 5.86 -11.20 22.41
CA LEU A 84 7.30 -11.02 22.16
C LEU A 84 7.67 -9.58 21.84
N GLN A 85 6.71 -8.67 21.92
CA GLN A 85 6.98 -7.23 21.74
C GLN A 85 7.94 -6.70 22.81
N GLY A 86 8.69 -5.63 22.48
CA GLY A 86 9.67 -5.04 23.39
C GLY A 86 11.03 -5.76 23.45
N ARG A 87 11.16 -6.90 22.77
CA ARG A 87 12.42 -7.70 22.76
C ARG A 87 13.37 -7.37 21.60
N GLY A 88 13.16 -6.27 20.88
CA GLY A 88 14.02 -5.83 19.79
C GLY A 88 13.92 -6.68 18.50
N LEU A 89 12.92 -7.55 18.36
CA LEU A 89 12.81 -8.45 17.20
C LEU A 89 12.57 -7.69 15.90
N MET A 90 11.66 -6.71 15.89
CA MET A 90 11.36 -5.92 14.69
C MET A 90 12.53 -5.03 14.26
N PRO A 91 13.21 -4.27 15.13
CA PRO A 91 14.44 -3.56 14.76
C PRO A 91 15.51 -4.48 14.15
N LYS A 92 15.72 -5.66 14.72
CA LYS A 92 16.67 -6.66 14.20
C LYS A 92 16.25 -7.12 12.80
N LEU A 93 14.99 -7.50 12.60
CA LEU A 93 14.46 -7.94 11.30
C LEU A 93 14.58 -6.84 10.26
N LEU A 94 14.16 -5.61 10.61
CA LEU A 94 14.20 -4.44 9.74
C LEU A 94 15.64 -4.09 9.32
N THR A 95 16.58 -4.05 10.27
CA THR A 95 18.01 -3.80 9.97
C THR A 95 18.57 -4.86 9.03
N THR A 96 18.23 -6.13 9.24
CA THR A 96 18.69 -7.23 8.37
C THR A 96 18.11 -7.10 6.97
N CYS A 97 16.83 -6.76 6.88
CA CYS A 97 16.12 -6.51 5.61
C CYS A 97 16.78 -5.36 4.84
N LEU A 98 16.99 -4.21 5.47
CA LEU A 98 17.62 -3.03 4.85
C LEU A 98 19.03 -3.34 4.35
N ARG A 99 19.86 -4.03 5.13
CA ARG A 99 21.19 -4.46 4.69
C ARG A 99 21.13 -5.37 3.46
N ALA A 100 20.19 -6.32 3.43
CA ALA A 100 20.04 -7.23 2.31
C ALA A 100 19.62 -6.51 1.03
N PHE A 101 18.73 -5.51 1.11
CA PHE A 101 18.30 -4.71 -0.04
C PHE A 101 19.38 -3.73 -0.50
N SER A 102 20.09 -3.08 0.44
CA SER A 102 21.24 -2.22 0.11
C SER A 102 22.34 -3.01 -0.63
N ALA A 103 22.64 -4.24 -0.19
CA ALA A 103 23.58 -5.12 -0.87
C ALA A 103 23.14 -5.55 -2.28
N LYS A 104 21.85 -5.44 -2.60
CA LYS A 104 21.28 -5.68 -3.94
C LYS A 104 21.20 -4.41 -4.79
N GLY A 105 21.74 -3.28 -4.33
CA GLY A 105 21.74 -2.01 -5.05
C GLY A 105 20.43 -1.20 -4.91
N CYS A 106 19.62 -1.44 -3.88
CA CYS A 106 18.47 -0.56 -3.63
C CYS A 106 18.94 0.79 -3.11
N ASP A 107 18.43 1.86 -3.73
CA ASP A 107 18.75 3.26 -3.44
C ASP A 107 17.99 3.81 -2.24
N PHE A 108 16.75 3.32 -2.02
CA PHE A 108 15.88 3.84 -0.98
C PHE A 108 14.96 2.78 -0.37
N ALA A 109 14.46 3.07 0.82
CA ALA A 109 13.38 2.33 1.45
C ALA A 109 12.26 3.28 1.87
N VAL A 110 11.02 2.84 1.73
CA VAL A 110 9.84 3.62 2.11
C VAL A 110 8.93 2.80 3.02
N ALA A 111 8.31 3.44 3.99
CA ALA A 111 7.37 2.83 4.91
C ALA A 111 6.27 3.81 5.30
N ALA A 112 5.09 3.30 5.63
CA ALA A 112 3.99 4.08 6.19
C ALA A 112 3.74 3.62 7.65
N PRO A 113 4.35 4.28 8.64
CA PRO A 113 4.16 3.92 10.03
C PRO A 113 2.73 4.24 10.49
N GLN A 114 2.05 3.26 11.08
CA GLN A 114 0.65 3.40 11.54
C GLN A 114 0.54 3.89 13.00
N SER A 115 1.65 4.18 13.66
CA SER A 115 1.66 4.68 15.04
C SER A 115 2.89 5.55 15.29
N THR A 116 2.80 6.44 16.26
CA THR A 116 3.91 7.27 16.73
C THR A 116 5.11 6.42 17.18
N ARG A 117 4.85 5.26 17.80
CA ARG A 117 5.89 4.32 18.20
C ARG A 117 6.64 3.76 17.00
N ALA A 118 5.90 3.37 15.94
CA ALA A 118 6.51 2.90 14.70
C ALA A 118 7.30 4.01 14.01
N ALA A 119 6.75 5.22 13.91
CA ALA A 119 7.45 6.37 13.34
C ALA A 119 8.77 6.67 14.07
N LYS A 120 8.78 6.62 15.41
CA LYS A 120 10.00 6.78 16.20
C LYS A 120 11.04 5.68 15.92
N ALA A 121 10.59 4.43 15.77
CA ALA A 121 11.49 3.33 15.43
C ALA A 121 12.15 3.51 14.05
N PHE A 122 11.39 3.97 13.03
CA PHE A 122 11.94 4.31 11.73
C PHE A 122 12.93 5.49 11.80
N SER A 123 12.62 6.54 12.54
CA SER A 123 13.53 7.67 12.74
C SER A 123 14.87 7.23 13.36
N GLN A 124 14.86 6.27 14.28
CA GLN A 124 16.08 5.70 14.87
C GLN A 124 16.94 4.90 13.86
N LEU A 125 16.33 4.45 12.76
CA LEU A 125 17.01 3.78 11.65
C LEU A 125 17.32 4.73 10.48
N ASN A 126 17.35 6.03 10.76
CA ASN A 126 17.70 7.09 9.81
C ASN A 126 16.70 7.30 8.65
N PHE A 127 15.43 6.94 8.85
CA PHE A 127 14.36 7.36 7.94
C PHE A 127 14.08 8.86 8.16
N GLN A 128 14.60 9.70 7.28
CA GLN A 128 14.55 11.17 7.42
C GLN A 128 13.50 11.82 6.53
N GLY A 129 13.27 11.28 5.32
CA GLY A 129 12.27 11.79 4.39
C GLY A 129 10.85 11.61 4.93
N ARG A 130 10.02 12.63 4.74
CA ARG A 130 8.60 12.57 5.09
C ARG A 130 7.78 13.01 3.90
N PHE A 131 6.71 12.27 3.63
CA PHE A 131 5.72 12.60 2.62
C PHE A 131 4.42 12.96 3.35
N PRO A 132 4.20 14.25 3.68
CA PRO A 132 2.98 14.65 4.36
C PRO A 132 1.77 14.48 3.44
N LEU A 133 0.71 13.86 3.94
CA LEU A 133 -0.57 13.83 3.25
C LEU A 133 -1.27 15.17 3.47
N ARG A 134 -1.58 15.88 2.37
CA ARG A 134 -2.39 17.08 2.39
C ARG A 134 -3.85 16.70 2.12
N ILE A 135 -4.73 17.00 3.06
CA ILE A 135 -6.17 16.87 2.88
C ILE A 135 -6.72 18.21 2.42
N ILE A 136 -7.38 18.23 1.28
CA ILE A 136 -8.03 19.40 0.71
C ILE A 136 -9.53 19.16 0.73
N ARG A 137 -10.30 20.07 1.33
CA ARG A 137 -11.75 20.10 1.22
C ARG A 137 -12.14 21.30 0.36
N LYS A 138 -12.92 21.05 -0.68
CA LYS A 138 -13.46 22.10 -1.54
C LYS A 138 -14.87 21.72 -2.00
N PRO A 139 -15.75 22.68 -2.26
CA PRO A 139 -17.01 22.42 -2.95
C PRO A 139 -16.72 21.91 -4.38
N ILE A 140 -17.57 21.06 -4.89
CA ILE A 140 -17.52 20.64 -6.30
C ILE A 140 -18.52 21.50 -7.05
N GLU A 141 -18.04 22.28 -8.01
CA GLU A 141 -18.88 23.12 -8.87
C GLU A 141 -19.76 22.27 -9.79
N HIS A 142 -20.86 22.86 -10.27
CA HIS A 142 -21.88 22.18 -11.07
C HIS A 142 -22.19 22.98 -12.35
N ASN A 143 -21.16 23.46 -13.00
CA ASN A 143 -21.27 24.34 -14.17
C ASN A 143 -20.44 23.87 -15.37
N LEU A 144 -19.80 22.70 -15.28
CA LEU A 144 -19.00 22.13 -16.34
C LEU A 144 -19.76 21.02 -17.05
N TRP A 145 -19.52 20.88 -18.35
CA TRP A 145 -19.99 19.70 -19.07
C TRP A 145 -18.99 18.56 -18.85
N ALA A 146 -19.35 17.65 -17.94
CA ALA A 146 -18.47 16.56 -17.54
C ALA A 146 -18.69 15.33 -18.42
N ARG A 147 -17.63 14.92 -19.12
CA ARG A 147 -17.56 13.62 -19.80
C ARG A 147 -16.53 12.75 -19.09
N ALA A 148 -16.98 11.64 -18.55
CA ALA A 148 -16.11 10.69 -17.88
C ALA A 148 -16.63 9.26 -18.07
N GLU A 149 -15.70 8.33 -17.96
CA GLU A 149 -15.94 6.89 -17.94
C GLU A 149 -15.78 6.38 -16.49
N PHE A 150 -16.56 5.37 -16.13
CA PHE A 150 -16.51 4.77 -14.80
C PHE A 150 -16.13 3.30 -14.93
N ASP A 151 -15.26 2.83 -14.04
CA ASP A 151 -14.79 1.44 -13.98
C ASP A 151 -14.15 0.87 -15.27
N ASN A 152 -13.70 1.76 -16.16
CA ASN A 152 -13.15 1.40 -17.48
C ASN A 152 -11.64 1.62 -17.58
N LEU A 153 -10.97 1.94 -16.49
CA LEU A 153 -9.54 2.18 -16.45
C LEU A 153 -8.78 0.89 -16.13
N THR A 154 -7.93 0.42 -17.04
CA THR A 154 -7.05 -0.70 -16.75
C THR A 154 -5.97 -0.29 -15.73
N VAL A 155 -5.50 -1.22 -14.92
CA VAL A 155 -4.41 -0.97 -13.95
C VAL A 155 -3.17 -0.44 -14.64
N ARG A 156 -2.84 -0.96 -15.84
CA ARG A 156 -1.71 -0.47 -16.64
C ARG A 156 -1.87 1.00 -17.00
N LYS A 157 -3.05 1.40 -17.53
CA LYS A 157 -3.34 2.80 -17.90
C LYS A 157 -3.31 3.72 -16.67
N LEU A 158 -3.77 3.23 -15.50
CA LEU A 158 -3.68 3.96 -14.24
C LEU A 158 -2.22 4.23 -13.85
N ILE A 159 -1.37 3.20 -13.88
CA ILE A 159 0.06 3.35 -13.60
C ILE A 159 0.72 4.33 -14.58
N ASP A 160 0.49 4.16 -15.88
CA ASP A 160 1.08 5.03 -16.91
C ASP A 160 0.62 6.49 -16.76
N THR A 161 -0.65 6.73 -16.40
CA THR A 161 -1.18 8.08 -16.14
C THR A 161 -0.53 8.69 -14.90
N ARG A 162 -0.42 7.91 -13.81
CA ARG A 162 0.27 8.34 -12.59
C ARG A 162 1.71 8.74 -12.86
N MET A 163 2.46 7.90 -13.57
CA MET A 163 3.86 8.16 -13.92
C MET A 163 4.02 9.39 -14.82
N ARG A 164 3.03 9.64 -15.70
CA ARG A 164 3.03 10.82 -16.58
C ARG A 164 2.90 12.12 -15.81
N TYR A 165 1.99 12.20 -14.86
CA TYR A 165 1.71 13.43 -14.10
C TYR A 165 2.53 13.56 -12.83
N GLN A 166 3.02 12.44 -12.30
CA GLN A 166 3.86 12.39 -11.11
C GLN A 166 5.08 11.47 -11.33
N PRO A 167 6.05 11.88 -12.13
CA PRO A 167 7.21 11.02 -12.47
C PRO A 167 8.05 10.61 -11.26
N ALA A 168 7.94 11.34 -10.14
CA ALA A 168 8.57 11.00 -8.87
C ALA A 168 7.68 10.16 -7.94
N CYS A 169 6.59 9.56 -8.45
CA CYS A 169 5.76 8.67 -7.64
C CYS A 169 6.44 7.31 -7.44
N ILE A 170 6.10 6.67 -6.33
CA ILE A 170 6.53 5.29 -6.05
C ILE A 170 5.61 4.33 -6.78
N ALA A 171 6.16 3.58 -7.72
CA ALA A 171 5.44 2.59 -8.52
C ALA A 171 5.52 1.20 -7.86
N LEU A 172 4.36 0.62 -7.58
CA LEU A 172 4.24 -0.79 -7.18
C LEU A 172 4.22 -1.68 -8.43
N PRO A 173 4.62 -2.96 -8.31
CA PRO A 173 4.40 -3.94 -9.37
C PRO A 173 2.92 -3.98 -9.81
N GLU A 174 2.67 -4.18 -11.11
CA GLU A 174 1.31 -4.16 -11.67
C GLU A 174 0.39 -5.18 -11.00
N SER A 175 0.89 -6.38 -10.69
CA SER A 175 0.15 -7.42 -9.97
C SER A 175 -0.29 -6.96 -8.57
N SER A 176 0.61 -6.30 -7.83
CA SER A 176 0.32 -5.73 -6.51
C SER A 176 -0.72 -4.62 -6.59
N MET A 177 -0.60 -3.75 -7.60
CA MET A 177 -1.56 -2.68 -7.86
C MET A 177 -2.93 -3.23 -8.23
N ASN A 178 -3.00 -4.25 -9.09
CA ASN A 178 -4.26 -4.90 -9.46
C ASN A 178 -5.00 -5.47 -8.25
N THR A 179 -4.29 -6.18 -7.37
CA THR A 179 -4.88 -6.70 -6.12
C THR A 179 -5.36 -5.56 -5.22
N MET A 180 -4.58 -4.49 -5.10
CA MET A 180 -4.93 -3.33 -4.29
C MET A 180 -6.20 -2.65 -4.80
N ILE A 181 -6.31 -2.38 -6.10
CA ILE A 181 -7.50 -1.79 -6.73
C ILE A 181 -8.71 -2.70 -6.57
N THR A 182 -8.59 -4.00 -6.85
CA THR A 182 -9.68 -4.96 -6.64
C THR A 182 -10.19 -4.96 -5.20
N ARG A 183 -9.28 -4.85 -4.24
CA ARG A 183 -9.64 -4.77 -2.83
C ARG A 183 -10.34 -3.45 -2.47
N LEU A 184 -9.93 -2.35 -3.07
CA LEU A 184 -10.59 -1.04 -2.91
C LEU A 184 -12.00 -1.06 -3.49
N TYR A 185 -12.22 -1.64 -4.67
CA TYR A 185 -13.56 -1.83 -5.25
C TYR A 185 -14.49 -2.61 -4.32
N ARG A 186 -14.02 -3.70 -3.73
CA ARG A 186 -14.82 -4.47 -2.74
C ARG A 186 -15.21 -3.64 -1.51
N ARG A 187 -14.59 -2.48 -1.30
CA ARG A 187 -14.88 -1.53 -0.22
C ARG A 187 -15.65 -0.30 -0.67
N GLY A 188 -16.22 -0.34 -1.89
CA GLY A 188 -17.04 0.73 -2.43
C GLY A 188 -16.28 1.87 -3.09
N MET A 189 -14.97 1.67 -3.38
CA MET A 189 -14.25 2.64 -4.21
C MET A 189 -14.68 2.52 -5.67
N THR A 190 -14.73 3.64 -6.36
CA THR A 190 -15.03 3.74 -7.79
C THR A 190 -13.95 4.55 -8.49
N ILE A 191 -13.68 4.25 -9.76
CA ILE A 191 -12.80 5.06 -10.61
C ILE A 191 -13.67 5.89 -11.55
N VAL A 192 -13.35 7.18 -11.64
CA VAL A 192 -13.78 8.08 -12.70
C VAL A 192 -12.58 8.43 -13.56
N SER A 193 -12.71 8.38 -14.88
CA SER A 193 -11.59 8.68 -15.78
C SER A 193 -12.02 9.37 -17.07
N ASN A 194 -11.10 10.03 -17.73
CA ASN A 194 -11.21 10.52 -19.10
C ASN A 194 -9.84 10.44 -19.78
N GLN A 195 -9.67 11.06 -20.94
CA GLN A 195 -8.38 11.07 -21.64
C GLN A 195 -7.29 11.87 -20.93
N ARG A 196 -7.65 12.74 -19.98
CA ARG A 196 -6.77 13.71 -19.30
C ARG A 196 -6.47 13.37 -17.85
N GLY A 197 -7.06 12.29 -17.31
CA GLY A 197 -6.81 11.90 -15.94
C GLY A 197 -7.75 10.86 -15.39
N TYR A 198 -7.66 10.64 -14.08
CA TYR A 198 -8.57 9.75 -13.34
C TYR A 198 -8.69 10.19 -11.88
N GLY A 199 -9.77 9.78 -11.24
CA GLY A 199 -9.99 9.88 -9.81
C GLY A 199 -10.39 8.53 -9.21
N LEU A 200 -9.83 8.18 -8.07
CA LEU A 200 -10.21 7.02 -7.26
C LEU A 200 -10.94 7.53 -6.02
N TYR A 201 -12.25 7.27 -5.92
CA TYR A 201 -13.08 7.88 -4.90
C TYR A 201 -14.10 6.90 -4.30
N CYS A 202 -14.65 7.27 -3.15
CA CYS A 202 -15.86 6.69 -2.58
C CYS A 202 -16.76 7.78 -2.03
N GLN A 203 -18.04 7.46 -1.86
CA GLN A 203 -19.00 8.33 -1.19
C GLN A 203 -18.99 8.04 0.31
N GLU A 204 -18.83 9.07 1.12
CA GLU A 204 -18.97 9.04 2.57
C GLU A 204 -20.04 10.05 3.00
N LYS A 205 -21.26 9.57 3.27
CA LYS A 205 -22.44 10.42 3.56
C LYS A 205 -22.72 11.40 2.42
N ASP A 206 -22.54 12.70 2.69
CA ASP A 206 -22.78 13.79 1.75
C ASP A 206 -21.48 14.34 1.11
N GLU A 207 -20.37 13.66 1.32
CA GLU A 207 -19.06 14.03 0.78
C GLU A 207 -18.51 12.94 -0.16
N LEU A 208 -17.68 13.35 -1.13
CA LEU A 208 -16.84 12.43 -1.91
C LEU A 208 -15.43 12.47 -1.37
N LEU A 209 -14.93 11.31 -0.99
CA LEU A 209 -13.54 11.13 -0.59
C LEU A 209 -12.71 10.63 -1.78
N PHE A 210 -11.92 11.50 -2.36
CA PHE A 210 -10.93 11.14 -3.36
C PHE A 210 -9.63 10.69 -2.69
N MET A 211 -9.32 9.41 -2.79
CA MET A 211 -8.04 8.86 -2.33
C MET A 211 -6.90 9.24 -3.25
N GLU A 212 -7.20 9.41 -4.53
CA GLU A 212 -6.28 9.84 -5.56
C GLU A 212 -7.02 10.59 -6.66
N LEU A 213 -6.45 11.68 -7.13
CA LEU A 213 -6.91 12.45 -8.28
C LEU A 213 -5.69 12.88 -9.09
N GLN A 214 -5.60 12.41 -10.32
CA GLN A 214 -4.52 12.72 -11.25
C GLN A 214 -5.11 13.33 -12.51
N ALA A 215 -4.66 14.51 -12.87
CA ALA A 215 -5.11 15.20 -14.08
C ALA A 215 -3.97 16.07 -14.65
N ASP A 216 -4.08 16.42 -15.91
CA ASP A 216 -3.10 17.26 -16.62
C ASP A 216 -3.13 18.73 -16.14
N ASN A 217 -4.27 19.19 -15.63
CA ASN A 217 -4.47 20.53 -15.08
C ASN A 217 -5.69 20.60 -14.14
N ASP A 218 -5.87 21.72 -13.47
CA ASP A 218 -6.96 21.94 -12.52
C ASP A 218 -8.35 21.84 -13.15
N HIS A 219 -8.53 22.36 -14.36
CA HIS A 219 -9.82 22.26 -15.08
C HIS A 219 -10.21 20.81 -15.38
N SER A 220 -9.25 19.98 -15.81
CA SER A 220 -9.47 18.56 -16.02
C SER A 220 -9.78 17.82 -14.72
N ALA A 221 -9.15 18.21 -13.61
CA ALA A 221 -9.46 17.70 -12.29
C ALA A 221 -10.90 18.07 -11.88
N ASP A 222 -11.32 19.30 -12.07
CA ASP A 222 -12.69 19.76 -11.76
C ASP A 222 -13.76 19.02 -12.59
N ILE A 223 -13.48 18.70 -13.86
CA ILE A 223 -14.36 17.86 -14.69
C ILE A 223 -14.55 16.46 -14.06
N LEU A 224 -13.45 15.82 -13.58
CA LEU A 224 -13.54 14.52 -12.94
C LEU A 224 -14.28 14.57 -11.61
N LEU A 225 -14.09 15.63 -10.82
CA LEU A 225 -14.81 15.86 -9.56
C LEU A 225 -16.31 16.02 -9.81
N GLN A 226 -16.70 16.84 -10.79
CA GLN A 226 -18.10 17.05 -11.14
C GLN A 226 -18.73 15.76 -11.68
N ALA A 227 -18.06 15.02 -12.57
CA ALA A 227 -18.57 13.76 -13.08
C ALA A 227 -18.82 12.73 -11.95
N ALA A 228 -17.93 12.65 -10.98
CA ALA A 228 -18.12 11.78 -9.81
C ALA A 228 -19.32 12.22 -8.95
N ARG A 229 -19.53 13.53 -8.76
CA ARG A 229 -20.69 14.09 -8.07
C ARG A 229 -21.99 13.72 -8.79
N GLU A 230 -22.07 13.92 -10.10
CA GLU A 230 -23.23 13.57 -10.91
C GLU A 230 -23.53 12.06 -10.86
N HIS A 231 -22.50 11.22 -10.92
CA HIS A 231 -22.65 9.77 -10.84
C HIS A 231 -23.22 9.29 -9.49
N THR A 232 -22.88 9.97 -8.40
CA THR A 232 -23.38 9.62 -7.06
C THR A 232 -24.71 10.28 -6.71
N GLY A 233 -25.20 11.21 -7.53
CA GLY A 233 -26.44 11.94 -7.29
C GLY A 233 -26.38 12.91 -6.10
N LEU A 234 -25.18 13.29 -5.65
CA LEU A 234 -25.01 14.31 -4.62
C LEU A 234 -25.35 15.70 -5.17
N THR A 235 -26.17 16.44 -4.43
CA THR A 235 -26.64 17.81 -4.78
C THR A 235 -25.71 18.90 -4.22
#